data_ca16f0d50dfd78ee8e34141bd3a73fec
#
_entry.id   ca16f0d50dfd78ee8e34141bd3a73fec
#
_cell.length_a   1.000
_cell.length_b   1.000
_cell.length_c   1.000
_cell.angle_alpha   90.00
_cell.angle_beta   90.00
_cell.angle_gamma   90.00
#
_symmetry.space_group_name_H-M   'P 1'
#
loop_
_entity.id
_entity.type
_entity.pdbx_description
1 polymer ?
#
loop_
_entity_poly.entity_id
_entity_poly.type
_entity_poly.pdbx_seq_one_letter_code
_entity_poly.pdbx_strand_id
1 'polypeptide(L)'
;EVPEAIAPYCRTHNGVLLANHGVVTWAEDAYAAYYRLESMEYYAKILMITDRILGHQNMLSDQQIDALLAMRTKFGISRGGEPARSRTDSL
;
A
#
# COMPACT_ATOMS: atom_id res chain seq x y z
N GLU A 1 -7.80 -16.93 12.14
CA GLU A 1 -6.96 -17.08 10.96
C GLU A 1 -6.75 -15.78 10.25
N VAL A 2 -7.81 -15.15 9.71
CA VAL A 2 -7.65 -13.86 9.02
C VAL A 2 -7.18 -12.76 9.98
N PRO A 3 -7.76 -12.59 11.18
CA PRO A 3 -7.27 -11.56 12.08
C PRO A 3 -5.80 -11.73 12.46
N GLU A 4 -5.34 -12.93 12.69
CA GLU A 4 -3.94 -13.17 13.03
C GLU A 4 -3.02 -12.88 11.83
N ALA A 5 -3.49 -13.18 10.63
CA ALA A 5 -2.69 -12.96 9.42
C ALA A 5 -2.48 -11.47 9.15
N ILE A 6 -3.48 -10.63 9.40
CA ILE A 6 -3.41 -9.22 9.07
C ILE A 6 -2.88 -8.34 10.21
N ALA A 7 -2.92 -8.82 11.44
CA ALA A 7 -2.54 -8.01 12.60
C ALA A 7 -1.17 -7.34 12.48
N PRO A 8 -0.11 -8.01 11.99
CA PRO A 8 1.20 -7.37 11.88
C PRO A 8 1.24 -6.18 10.94
N TYR A 9 0.28 -6.06 10.02
CA TYR A 9 0.29 -5.04 8.99
C TYR A 9 -0.64 -3.87 9.26
N CYS A 10 -1.49 -3.96 10.29
CA CYS A 10 -2.54 -2.98 10.52
C CYS A 10 -2.03 -1.57 10.82
N ARG A 11 -0.83 -1.43 11.35
CA ARG A 11 -0.28 -0.12 11.70
C ARG A 11 0.48 0.53 10.57
N THR A 12 1.07 -0.26 9.69
CA THR A 12 1.98 0.25 8.66
C THR A 12 1.39 0.22 7.27
N HIS A 13 0.32 -0.54 7.06
CA HIS A 13 -0.29 -0.71 5.74
C HIS A 13 -1.75 -0.33 5.80
N ASN A 14 -2.32 -0.06 4.62
CA ASN A 14 -3.73 0.30 4.48
C ASN A 14 -4.59 -0.87 4.00
N GLY A 15 -3.97 -1.97 3.63
CA GLY A 15 -4.67 -3.15 3.18
C GLY A 15 -3.68 -4.24 2.80
N VAL A 16 -4.18 -5.44 2.58
CA VAL A 16 -3.36 -6.59 2.17
C VAL A 16 -4.14 -7.46 1.20
N LEU A 17 -3.41 -8.22 0.40
CA LEU A 17 -3.98 -9.28 -0.42
C LEU A 17 -3.83 -10.60 0.34
N LEU A 18 -4.93 -11.27 0.56
CA LEU A 18 -4.91 -12.59 1.19
C LEU A 18 -4.89 -13.67 0.12
N ALA A 19 -3.99 -14.63 0.28
CA ALA A 19 -3.92 -15.76 -0.65
C ALA A 19 -5.26 -16.50 -0.65
N ASN A 20 -5.81 -16.69 -1.84
CA ASN A 20 -7.06 -17.40 -2.07
C ASN A 20 -8.32 -16.76 -1.49
N HIS A 21 -8.22 -15.57 -0.90
CA HIS A 21 -9.38 -14.90 -0.27
C HIS A 21 -9.70 -13.55 -0.89
N GLY A 22 -8.70 -12.82 -1.37
CA GLY A 22 -8.91 -11.51 -1.95
C GLY A 22 -8.25 -10.40 -1.15
N VAL A 23 -8.80 -9.19 -1.27
CA VAL A 23 -8.22 -8.00 -0.67
C VAL A 23 -8.95 -7.64 0.62
N VAL A 24 -8.20 -7.16 1.61
CA VAL A 24 -8.75 -6.62 2.85
C VAL A 24 -8.16 -5.23 3.06
N THR A 25 -9.01 -4.25 3.36
CA THR A 25 -8.58 -2.89 3.72
C THR A 25 -9.20 -2.50 5.05
N TRP A 26 -8.63 -1.48 5.68
CA TRP A 26 -9.13 -0.95 6.94
C TRP A 26 -8.89 0.55 7.01
N ALA A 27 -9.69 1.23 7.82
CA ALA A 27 -9.60 2.67 8.02
C ALA A 27 -10.42 3.08 9.24
N GLU A 28 -10.50 4.37 9.52
CA GLU A 28 -11.26 4.90 10.64
C GLU A 28 -12.77 4.67 10.49
N ASP A 29 -13.26 4.63 9.26
CA ASP A 29 -14.68 4.38 9.00
C ASP A 29 -14.84 3.58 7.70
N ALA A 30 -16.08 3.16 7.45
CA ALA A 30 -16.38 2.29 6.32
C ALA A 30 -16.14 2.98 4.97
N TYR A 31 -16.41 4.28 4.88
CA TYR A 31 -16.19 5.00 3.62
C TYR A 31 -14.72 5.08 3.28
N ALA A 32 -13.87 5.39 4.27
CA ALA A 32 -12.43 5.44 4.05
C ALA A 32 -11.88 4.07 3.67
N ALA A 33 -12.34 3.00 4.31
CA ALA A 33 -11.93 1.64 3.96
C ALA A 33 -12.34 1.28 2.54
N TYR A 34 -13.53 1.69 2.12
CA TYR A 34 -14.01 1.45 0.77
C TYR A 34 -13.15 2.19 -0.26
N TYR A 35 -12.81 3.45 0.01
CA TYR A 35 -11.96 4.20 -0.90
C TYR A 35 -10.56 3.60 -1.01
N ARG A 36 -10.04 3.06 0.08
CA ARG A 36 -8.77 2.34 0.04
C ARG A 36 -8.85 1.09 -0.81
N LEU A 37 -9.99 0.40 -0.74
CA LEU A 37 -10.22 -0.78 -1.57
C LEU A 37 -10.22 -0.41 -3.06
N GLU A 38 -10.92 0.68 -3.42
CA GLU A 38 -10.92 1.16 -4.80
C GLU A 38 -9.50 1.52 -5.26
N SER A 39 -8.73 2.16 -4.40
CA SER A 39 -7.35 2.54 -4.71
C SER A 39 -6.48 1.32 -4.94
N MET A 40 -6.63 0.28 -4.13
CA MET A 40 -5.86 -0.95 -4.30
C MET A 40 -6.22 -1.65 -5.61
N GLU A 41 -7.49 -1.69 -5.96
CA GLU A 41 -7.91 -2.29 -7.22
C GLU A 41 -7.36 -1.53 -8.42
N TYR A 42 -7.42 -0.21 -8.37
CA TYR A 42 -6.89 0.64 -9.43
C TYR A 42 -5.37 0.47 -9.56
N TYR A 43 -4.69 0.45 -8.43
CA TYR A 43 -3.24 0.26 -8.41
C TYR A 43 -2.84 -1.10 -8.98
N ALA A 44 -3.61 -2.14 -8.67
CA ALA A 44 -3.35 -3.48 -9.23
C ALA A 44 -3.44 -3.48 -10.74
N LYS A 45 -4.39 -2.74 -11.32
CA LYS A 45 -4.51 -2.61 -12.77
C LYS A 45 -3.30 -1.89 -13.36
N ILE A 46 -2.85 -0.82 -12.70
CA ILE A 46 -1.67 -0.08 -13.15
C ILE A 46 -0.43 -0.97 -13.10
N LEU A 47 -0.26 -1.73 -12.03
CA LEU A 47 0.87 -2.65 -11.90
C LEU A 47 0.86 -3.71 -13.00
N MET A 48 -0.31 -4.24 -13.32
CA MET A 48 -0.43 -5.22 -14.40
C MET A 48 0.01 -4.61 -15.74
N ILE A 49 -0.40 -3.39 -16.01
CA ILE A 49 -0.04 -2.71 -17.26
C ILE A 49 1.47 -2.45 -17.31
N THR A 50 2.06 -1.93 -16.23
CA THR A 50 3.48 -1.60 -16.23
C THR A 50 4.35 -2.85 -16.26
N ASP A 51 3.96 -3.91 -15.56
CA ASP A 51 4.75 -5.12 -15.45
C ASP A 51 4.58 -6.03 -16.67
N ARG A 52 3.34 -6.23 -17.13
CA ARG A 52 3.03 -7.22 -18.17
C ARG A 52 3.04 -6.63 -19.57
N ILE A 53 2.68 -5.37 -19.72
CA ILE A 53 2.56 -4.75 -21.04
C ILE A 53 3.78 -3.89 -21.35
N LEU A 54 4.17 -3.00 -20.44
CA LEU A 54 5.32 -2.14 -20.63
C LEU A 54 6.65 -2.82 -20.27
N GLY A 55 6.60 -3.79 -19.38
CA GLY A 55 7.75 -4.61 -19.04
C GLY A 55 8.67 -4.03 -17.98
N HIS A 56 8.41 -2.82 -17.50
CA HIS A 56 9.25 -2.21 -16.47
C HIS A 56 8.49 -1.15 -15.70
N GLN A 57 9.00 -0.79 -14.56
CA GLN A 57 8.45 0.25 -13.69
C GLN A 57 9.58 1.18 -13.28
N ASN A 58 9.24 2.46 -13.14
CA ASN A 58 10.18 3.44 -12.59
C ASN A 58 10.01 3.49 -11.08
N MET A 59 11.05 3.10 -10.36
CA MET A 59 11.02 3.09 -8.91
C MET A 59 11.47 4.43 -8.35
N LEU A 60 10.84 4.84 -7.26
CA LEU A 60 11.25 6.06 -6.57
C LEU A 60 12.54 5.82 -5.80
N SER A 61 13.40 6.84 -5.78
CA SER A 61 14.59 6.80 -4.93
C SER A 61 14.20 6.98 -3.46
N ASP A 62 15.08 6.57 -2.56
CA ASP A 62 14.84 6.78 -1.13
C ASP A 62 14.63 8.25 -0.80
N GLN A 63 15.35 9.15 -1.47
CA GLN A 63 15.20 10.59 -1.27
C GLN A 63 13.80 11.06 -1.68
N GLN A 64 13.29 10.55 -2.79
CA GLN A 64 11.94 10.87 -3.25
C GLN A 64 10.88 10.31 -2.28
N ILE A 65 11.10 9.12 -1.76
CA ILE A 65 10.22 8.52 -0.77
C ILE A 65 10.18 9.37 0.49
N ASP A 66 11.34 9.82 0.96
CA ASP A 66 11.41 10.66 2.16
C ASP A 66 10.67 11.99 1.95
N ALA A 67 10.78 12.58 0.77
CA ALA A 67 10.05 13.81 0.46
C ALA A 67 8.54 13.59 0.49
N LEU A 68 8.07 12.49 -0.04
CA LEU A 68 6.64 12.16 -0.02
C LEU A 68 6.16 11.87 1.39
N LEU A 69 6.94 11.16 2.19
CA LEU A 69 6.58 10.87 3.58
C LEU A 69 6.51 12.14 4.43
N ALA A 70 7.37 13.12 4.13
CA ALA A 70 7.30 14.41 4.82
C ALA A 70 5.99 15.13 4.54
N MET A 71 5.44 14.96 3.34
CA MET A 71 4.14 15.54 2.98
C MET A 71 2.99 14.92 3.77
N ARG A 72 3.10 13.68 4.18
CA ARG A 72 2.08 13.02 5.01
C ARG A 72 1.78 13.84 6.27
N THR A 73 2.84 14.29 6.93
CA THR A 73 2.68 15.07 8.15
C THR A 73 1.90 16.35 7.89
N LYS A 74 2.16 17.02 6.78
CA LYS A 74 1.44 18.24 6.42
C LYS A 74 -0.05 17.98 6.21
N PHE A 75 -0.42 16.82 5.72
CA PHE A 75 -1.81 16.48 5.43
C PHE A 75 -2.48 15.72 6.58
N GLY A 76 -1.82 15.60 7.72
CA GLY A 76 -2.40 14.97 8.89
C GLY A 76 -2.46 13.46 8.86
N ILE A 77 -1.72 12.83 7.97
CA ILE A 77 -1.67 11.37 7.88
C ILE A 77 -0.59 10.89 8.84
N SER A 78 -0.99 10.14 9.86
CA SER A 78 -0.08 9.73 10.92
C SER A 78 0.45 8.30 10.81
N ARG A 79 -0.22 7.45 10.01
CA ARG A 79 0.17 6.06 9.87
C ARG A 79 -0.38 5.47 8.59
N GLY A 80 0.13 4.29 8.27
CA GLY A 80 -0.29 3.56 7.09
C GLY A 80 0.51 3.95 5.86
N GLY A 81 0.44 3.14 4.83
CA GLY A 81 1.10 3.42 3.57
C GLY A 81 2.61 3.47 3.63
N GLU A 82 3.22 2.71 4.53
CA GLU A 82 4.68 2.67 4.63
C GLU A 82 5.26 1.92 3.45
N PRO A 83 6.09 2.56 2.61
CA PRO A 83 6.67 1.88 1.47
C PRO A 83 7.93 1.11 1.84
N ALA A 84 8.22 0.07 1.08
CA ALA A 84 9.53 -0.55 1.14
C ALA A 84 10.56 0.40 0.55
N ARG A 85 11.71 0.57 1.22
CA ARG A 85 12.72 1.53 0.80
C ARG A 85 13.84 0.90 -0.02
N SER A 86 14.14 -0.35 0.27
CA SER A 86 15.22 -1.06 -0.40
C SER A 86 14.84 -2.52 -0.56
N ARG A 87 15.68 -3.28 -1.27
CA ARG A 87 15.44 -4.71 -1.44
C ARG A 87 15.46 -5.47 -0.14
N THR A 88 16.24 -5.01 0.83
CA THR A 88 16.30 -5.65 2.13
C THR A 88 15.00 -5.45 2.91
N ASP A 89 14.32 -4.35 2.66
CA ASP A 89 13.05 -4.07 3.31
C ASP A 89 11.88 -4.81 2.67
N SER A 90 12.00 -5.18 1.41
CA SER A 90 10.92 -5.84 0.67
C SER A 90 10.79 -7.33 0.97
N LEU A 91 11.73 -7.88 1.70
CA LEU A 91 11.73 -9.29 2.05
C LEU A 91 11.22 -9.52 3.45
#